data_f6b2ad9fada6de978331be67010e0b5f
#
_entry.id   f6b2ad9fada6de978331be67010e0b5f
#
_cell.length_a   1.000
_cell.length_b   1.000
_cell.length_c   1.000
_cell.angle_alpha   90.00
_cell.angle_beta   90.00
_cell.angle_gamma   90.00
#
_symmetry.space_group_name_H-M   'P 1'
#
loop_
_entity.id
_entity.type
_entity.pdbx_description
1 polymer ?
#
loop_
_entity_poly.entity_id
_entity_poly.type
_entity_poly.pdbx_seq_one_letter_code
_entity_poly.pdbx_strand_id
1 'polypeptide(L)'
;MQRRGSCTEQMQPRHRLRIGDVAFAGEGNQMFEVTVEAGFSSGHYLRNYRGKCENPHGHNYRVLVTLVGEVLDEAGLLLDFKLLKTLLRPVVEHLDHKMINDLPPFTELNPSAENLARYFYQKTAQQLDEMTHGRVRVKDCTLFETDTSFARYYE
;
A
#
# COMPACT_ATOMS: atom_id res chain seq x y z
N MET A 1 -36.67 -2.30 -71.56
CA MET A 1 -36.93 -1.30 -70.52
C MET A 1 -36.68 -1.90 -69.16
N GLN A 2 -35.45 -1.85 -68.66
CA GLN A 2 -35.05 -2.47 -67.40
C GLN A 2 -34.75 -1.33 -66.38
N ARG A 3 -35.48 -1.31 -65.29
CA ARG A 3 -35.24 -0.38 -64.16
C ARG A 3 -34.22 -1.00 -63.21
N ARG A 4 -33.10 -0.29 -63.00
CA ARG A 4 -32.10 -0.61 -62.02
C ARG A 4 -32.58 -0.14 -60.66
N GLY A 5 -32.77 -1.03 -59.67
CA GLY A 5 -33.02 -0.72 -58.31
C GLY A 5 -31.71 -0.33 -57.63
N SER A 6 -31.66 0.87 -57.08
CA SER A 6 -30.57 1.34 -56.24
C SER A 6 -30.75 0.76 -54.83
N CYS A 7 -29.79 -0.07 -54.41
CA CYS A 7 -29.67 -0.53 -53.05
C CYS A 7 -28.93 0.55 -52.22
N THR A 8 -29.66 1.32 -51.44
CA THR A 8 -29.13 2.22 -50.46
C THR A 8 -28.89 1.45 -49.17
N GLU A 9 -27.64 1.08 -48.97
CA GLU A 9 -27.18 0.48 -47.71
C GLU A 9 -27.17 1.54 -46.62
N GLN A 10 -28.14 1.47 -45.72
CA GLN A 10 -28.21 2.31 -44.55
C GLN A 10 -27.11 1.86 -43.55
N MET A 11 -26.04 2.60 -43.48
CA MET A 11 -25.01 2.47 -42.45
C MET A 11 -25.62 2.86 -41.09
N GLN A 12 -25.85 1.86 -40.24
CA GLN A 12 -26.25 2.08 -38.85
C GLN A 12 -25.08 2.75 -38.10
N PRO A 13 -25.35 3.78 -37.28
CA PRO A 13 -24.30 4.41 -36.51
C PRO A 13 -23.75 3.42 -35.48
N ARG A 14 -22.45 3.17 -35.51
CA ARG A 14 -21.75 2.40 -34.47
C ARG A 14 -21.95 3.08 -33.15
N HIS A 15 -22.67 2.47 -32.24
CA HIS A 15 -22.81 2.89 -30.85
C HIS A 15 -21.40 2.94 -30.23
N ARG A 16 -20.91 4.16 -30.00
CA ARG A 16 -19.74 4.41 -29.17
C ARG A 16 -20.19 4.20 -27.72
N LEU A 17 -19.81 3.07 -27.11
CA LEU A 17 -20.01 2.85 -25.68
C LEU A 17 -19.38 4.03 -24.93
N ARG A 18 -20.18 4.76 -24.19
CA ARG A 18 -19.71 5.78 -23.25
C ARG A 18 -19.19 5.08 -22.02
N ILE A 19 -18.12 5.60 -21.40
CA ILE A 19 -17.48 5.05 -20.19
C ILE A 19 -18.50 4.84 -19.03
N GLY A 20 -19.68 5.48 -19.10
CA GLY A 20 -20.77 5.30 -18.14
C GLY A 20 -21.66 4.06 -18.33
N ASP A 21 -21.49 3.28 -19.42
CA ASP A 21 -22.39 2.16 -19.74
C ASP A 21 -21.84 0.79 -19.27
N VAL A 22 -20.66 0.78 -18.63
CA VAL A 22 -20.14 -0.43 -17.96
C VAL A 22 -20.69 -0.45 -16.54
N ALA A 23 -21.95 -0.88 -16.40
CA ALA A 23 -22.48 -1.24 -15.09
C ALA A 23 -21.78 -2.53 -14.64
N PHE A 24 -20.87 -2.42 -13.66
CA PHE A 24 -20.39 -3.58 -12.93
C PHE A 24 -21.57 -4.08 -12.08
N ALA A 25 -22.27 -5.12 -12.59
CA ALA A 25 -23.36 -5.76 -11.87
C ALA A 25 -22.79 -6.49 -10.64
N GLY A 26 -23.05 -5.97 -9.46
CA GLY A 26 -22.69 -6.57 -8.18
C GLY A 26 -22.99 -5.60 -7.05
N GLU A 27 -24.18 -5.68 -6.47
CA GLU A 27 -24.53 -5.07 -5.17
C GLU A 27 -23.85 -5.87 -4.02
N GLY A 28 -22.54 -6.08 -4.12
CA GLY A 28 -21.70 -6.54 -3.03
C GLY A 28 -20.84 -5.37 -2.58
N ASN A 29 -20.50 -5.32 -1.30
CA ASN A 29 -19.54 -4.35 -0.77
C ASN A 29 -18.22 -4.51 -1.54
N GLN A 30 -18.01 -3.69 -2.58
CA GLN A 30 -16.77 -3.74 -3.37
C GLN A 30 -15.66 -3.12 -2.55
N MET A 31 -14.58 -3.86 -2.40
CA MET A 31 -13.38 -3.39 -1.69
C MET A 31 -12.20 -3.41 -2.64
N PHE A 32 -11.45 -2.34 -2.65
CA PHE A 32 -10.20 -2.23 -3.40
C PHE A 32 -9.02 -2.25 -2.43
N GLU A 33 -7.97 -2.93 -2.82
CA GLU A 33 -6.71 -2.96 -2.08
C GLU A 33 -5.57 -2.53 -2.99
N VAL A 34 -4.69 -1.70 -2.46
CA VAL A 34 -3.45 -1.31 -3.14
C VAL A 34 -2.29 -1.50 -2.19
N THR A 35 -1.21 -2.07 -2.70
CA THR A 35 -0.01 -2.32 -1.91
C THR A 35 1.20 -1.68 -2.59
N VAL A 36 2.04 -1.03 -1.80
CA VAL A 36 3.38 -0.62 -2.23
C VAL A 36 4.44 -1.27 -1.37
N GLU A 37 5.61 -1.44 -1.95
CA GLU A 37 6.79 -1.93 -1.28
C GLU A 37 7.83 -0.80 -1.15
N ALA A 38 8.49 -0.76 0.00
CA ALA A 38 9.66 0.06 0.26
C ALA A 38 10.73 -0.79 0.97
N GLY A 39 11.99 -0.37 0.90
CA GLY A 39 13.09 -1.07 1.57
C GLY A 39 14.00 -0.09 2.29
N PHE A 40 14.68 -0.58 3.33
CA PHE A 40 15.72 0.13 4.05
C PHE A 40 16.73 -0.85 4.67
N SER A 41 17.94 -0.38 4.95
CA SER A 41 19.00 -1.17 5.57
C SER A 41 19.33 -0.58 6.93
N SER A 42 19.26 -1.38 8.00
CA SER A 42 19.49 -0.86 9.35
C SER A 42 20.01 -1.92 10.29
N GLY A 43 20.72 -1.44 11.32
CA GLY A 43 21.14 -2.26 12.45
C GLY A 43 20.11 -2.23 13.58
N HIS A 44 20.02 -3.33 14.30
CA HIS A 44 19.23 -3.44 15.53
C HIS A 44 19.77 -4.52 16.46
N TYR A 45 19.21 -4.56 17.66
CA TYR A 45 19.35 -5.67 18.61
C TYR A 45 18.11 -5.73 19.50
N LEU A 46 17.85 -6.93 20.06
CA LEU A 46 16.72 -7.15 20.95
C LEU A 46 17.19 -7.16 22.41
N ARG A 47 16.67 -6.26 23.23
CA ARG A 47 16.95 -6.21 24.67
C ARG A 47 16.21 -7.34 25.38
N ASN A 48 16.85 -7.93 26.40
CA ASN A 48 16.31 -9.02 27.20
C ASN A 48 15.93 -10.27 26.39
N TYR A 49 16.56 -10.49 25.27
CA TYR A 49 16.37 -11.64 24.39
C TYR A 49 17.55 -12.62 24.57
N ARG A 50 17.28 -13.80 25.08
CA ARG A 50 18.31 -14.82 25.32
C ARG A 50 18.67 -15.56 24.03
N GLY A 51 19.40 -14.91 23.11
CA GLY A 51 19.78 -15.49 21.83
C GLY A 51 20.68 -14.57 21.00
N LYS A 52 21.02 -14.99 19.77
CA LYS A 52 21.95 -14.26 18.89
C LYS A 52 21.53 -12.83 18.60
N CYS A 53 20.20 -12.59 18.51
CA CYS A 53 19.64 -11.27 18.18
C CYS A 53 19.79 -10.23 19.33
N GLU A 54 20.33 -10.61 20.50
CA GLU A 54 20.73 -9.67 21.53
C GLU A 54 22.01 -8.89 21.13
N ASN A 55 22.82 -9.46 20.24
CA ASN A 55 23.98 -8.75 19.69
C ASN A 55 23.54 -7.84 18.54
N PRO A 56 24.18 -6.65 18.40
CA PRO A 56 23.92 -5.77 17.26
C PRO A 56 24.19 -6.49 15.93
N HIS A 57 23.20 -6.42 15.04
CA HIS A 57 23.27 -6.98 13.69
C HIS A 57 22.38 -6.15 12.76
N GLY A 58 22.39 -6.44 11.46
CA GLY A 58 21.65 -5.65 10.48
C GLY A 58 20.92 -6.49 9.45
N HIS A 59 19.89 -5.90 8.90
CA HIS A 59 19.08 -6.47 7.82
C HIS A 59 18.83 -5.48 6.71
N ASN A 60 18.56 -6.01 5.53
CA ASN A 60 17.91 -5.30 4.44
C ASN A 60 16.40 -5.54 4.57
N TYR A 61 15.75 -4.64 5.30
CA TYR A 61 14.31 -4.73 5.55
C TYR A 61 13.51 -4.43 4.28
N ARG A 62 12.38 -5.09 4.15
CA ARG A 62 11.40 -4.85 3.11
C ARG A 62 10.03 -4.69 3.75
N VAL A 63 9.34 -3.59 3.47
CA VAL A 63 8.05 -3.28 4.06
C VAL A 63 7.00 -3.15 2.97
N LEU A 64 5.88 -3.88 3.12
CA LEU A 64 4.69 -3.79 2.30
C LEU A 64 3.62 -3.07 3.11
N VAL A 65 3.05 -2.01 2.56
CA VAL A 65 1.90 -1.32 3.15
C VAL A 65 0.72 -1.49 2.21
N THR A 66 -0.35 -2.10 2.72
CA THR A 66 -1.59 -2.33 2.01
C THR A 66 -2.65 -1.36 2.50
N LEU A 67 -3.24 -0.63 1.57
CA LEU A 67 -4.40 0.23 1.80
C LEU A 67 -5.67 -0.46 1.34
N VAL A 68 -6.81 -0.05 1.92
CA VAL A 68 -8.13 -0.57 1.60
C VAL A 68 -9.16 0.57 1.58
N GLY A 69 -10.15 0.45 0.70
CA GLY A 69 -11.29 1.36 0.63
C GLY A 69 -12.32 0.90 -0.41
N GLU A 70 -13.48 1.52 -0.37
CA GLU A 70 -14.64 1.14 -1.19
C GLU A 70 -14.81 2.03 -2.42
N VAL A 71 -14.30 3.26 -2.36
CA VAL A 71 -14.57 4.30 -3.37
C VAL A 71 -13.28 4.71 -4.06
N LEU A 72 -13.28 4.62 -5.38
CA LEU A 72 -12.23 5.15 -6.23
C LEU A 72 -12.46 6.64 -6.53
N ASP A 73 -11.39 7.36 -6.85
CA ASP A 73 -11.47 8.74 -7.30
C ASP A 73 -11.92 8.85 -8.77
N GLU A 74 -11.98 10.09 -9.31
CA GLU A 74 -12.37 10.36 -10.70
C GLU A 74 -11.45 9.73 -11.75
N ALA A 75 -10.21 9.41 -11.36
CA ALA A 75 -9.25 8.71 -12.21
C ALA A 75 -9.36 7.18 -12.09
N GLY A 76 -10.26 6.67 -11.23
CA GLY A 76 -10.42 5.24 -10.97
C GLY A 76 -9.35 4.67 -10.03
N LEU A 77 -8.75 5.49 -9.17
CA LEU A 77 -7.71 5.08 -8.23
C LEU A 77 -8.24 5.08 -6.79
N LEU A 78 -7.88 4.08 -6.01
CA LEU A 78 -8.05 4.13 -4.56
C LEU A 78 -7.13 5.19 -3.97
N LEU A 79 -5.86 5.11 -4.31
CA LEU A 79 -4.82 6.10 -4.05
C LEU A 79 -3.70 5.93 -5.08
N ASP A 80 -3.07 7.03 -5.51
CA ASP A 80 -1.91 6.97 -6.39
C ASP A 80 -0.72 6.31 -5.66
N PHE A 81 -0.11 5.29 -6.29
CA PHE A 81 1.06 4.59 -5.74
C PHE A 81 2.24 5.52 -5.47
N LYS A 82 2.45 6.54 -6.31
CA LYS A 82 3.51 7.53 -6.11
C LYS A 82 3.26 8.35 -4.84
N LEU A 83 2.00 8.71 -4.58
CA LEU A 83 1.61 9.42 -3.38
C LEU A 83 1.85 8.55 -2.14
N LEU A 84 1.43 7.28 -2.14
CA LEU A 84 1.68 6.38 -1.02
C LEU A 84 3.18 6.19 -0.77
N LYS A 85 4.00 6.03 -1.81
CA LYS A 85 5.46 5.96 -1.68
C LYS A 85 6.04 7.25 -1.10
N THR A 86 5.45 8.41 -1.42
CA THR A 86 5.88 9.70 -0.85
C THR A 86 5.56 9.81 0.64
N LEU A 87 4.43 9.27 1.09
CA LEU A 87 4.07 9.19 2.51
C LEU A 87 5.01 8.26 3.30
N LEU A 88 5.44 7.16 2.70
CA LEU A 88 6.35 6.21 3.35
C LEU A 88 7.80 6.71 3.43
N ARG A 89 8.21 7.57 2.51
CA ARG A 89 9.60 8.03 2.42
C ARG A 89 10.16 8.59 3.72
N PRO A 90 9.51 9.52 4.45
CA PRO A 90 10.05 10.04 5.71
C PRO A 90 10.21 8.96 6.79
N VAL A 91 9.34 7.95 6.79
CA VAL A 91 9.40 6.84 7.75
C VAL A 91 10.60 5.96 7.44
N VAL A 92 10.82 5.66 6.16
CA VAL A 92 11.98 4.91 5.67
C VAL A 92 13.28 5.66 5.97
N GLU A 93 13.40 6.93 5.58
CA GLU A 93 14.59 7.77 5.78
C GLU A 93 14.93 7.95 7.26
N HIS A 94 13.90 7.93 8.15
CA HIS A 94 14.13 7.99 9.59
C HIS A 94 14.90 6.77 10.11
N LEU A 95 14.68 5.60 9.52
CA LEU A 95 15.29 4.35 9.96
C LEU A 95 16.53 3.96 9.15
N ASP A 96 16.61 4.34 7.88
CA ASP A 96 17.61 3.85 6.94
C ASP A 96 19.05 4.22 7.34
N HIS A 97 19.97 3.24 7.25
CA HIS A 97 21.41 3.35 7.57
C HIS A 97 21.69 3.82 9.01
N LYS A 98 20.86 3.39 9.98
CA LYS A 98 20.99 3.76 11.39
C LYS A 98 20.92 2.54 12.30
N MET A 99 21.31 2.74 13.56
CA MET A 99 20.98 1.81 14.65
C MET A 99 19.58 2.16 15.16
N ILE A 100 18.60 1.29 14.88
CA ILE A 100 17.18 1.55 15.21
C ILE A 100 16.99 1.74 16.71
N ASN A 101 17.74 1.04 17.53
CA ASN A 101 17.69 1.15 18.99
C ASN A 101 17.98 2.56 19.54
N ASP A 102 18.62 3.42 18.76
CA ASP A 102 18.96 4.80 19.15
C ASP A 102 17.86 5.81 18.73
N LEU A 103 16.81 5.33 18.05
CA LEU A 103 15.74 6.16 17.51
C LEU A 103 14.43 5.98 18.31
N PRO A 104 13.78 7.06 18.76
CA PRO A 104 12.43 6.93 19.34
C PRO A 104 11.43 6.37 18.32
N PRO A 105 10.52 5.47 18.75
CA PRO A 105 10.28 4.96 20.10
C PRO A 105 11.17 3.77 20.50
N PHE A 106 12.10 3.35 19.65
CA PHE A 106 12.90 2.12 19.82
C PHE A 106 14.03 2.27 20.84
N THR A 107 14.25 3.46 21.41
CA THR A 107 15.09 3.64 22.59
C THR A 107 14.57 2.83 23.79
N GLU A 108 13.24 2.70 23.91
CA GLU A 108 12.55 1.96 24.97
C GLU A 108 11.95 0.64 24.45
N LEU A 109 11.34 0.69 23.26
CA LEU A 109 10.70 -0.45 22.64
C LEU A 109 11.71 -1.29 21.86
N ASN A 110 11.62 -2.62 21.95
CA ASN A 110 12.45 -3.48 21.10
C ASN A 110 12.10 -3.29 19.62
N PRO A 111 13.09 -3.07 18.74
CA PRO A 111 12.87 -2.98 17.30
C PRO A 111 12.73 -4.39 16.67
N SER A 112 11.77 -5.17 17.14
CA SER A 112 11.38 -6.44 16.54
C SER A 112 10.60 -6.20 15.24
N ALA A 113 10.50 -7.21 14.39
CA ALA A 113 9.75 -7.13 13.15
C ALA A 113 8.28 -6.72 13.39
N GLU A 114 7.66 -7.19 14.48
CA GLU A 114 6.30 -6.86 14.89
C GLU A 114 6.16 -5.39 15.26
N ASN A 115 7.07 -4.86 16.06
CA ASN A 115 7.05 -3.46 16.49
C ASN A 115 7.38 -2.51 15.34
N LEU A 116 8.25 -2.89 14.45
CA LEU A 116 8.54 -2.14 13.22
C LEU A 116 7.33 -2.14 12.28
N ALA A 117 6.66 -3.29 12.07
CA ALA A 117 5.44 -3.36 11.27
C ALA A 117 4.34 -2.44 11.84
N ARG A 118 4.14 -2.48 13.17
CA ARG A 118 3.21 -1.57 13.86
C ARG A 118 3.60 -0.10 13.70
N TYR A 119 4.87 0.22 13.79
CA TYR A 119 5.36 1.59 13.62
C TYR A 119 5.06 2.14 12.22
N PHE A 120 5.36 1.37 11.16
CA PHE A 120 5.02 1.74 9.79
C PHE A 120 3.51 1.91 9.59
N TYR A 121 2.71 0.98 10.13
CA TYR A 121 1.25 1.06 10.09
C TYR A 121 0.75 2.38 10.69
N GLN A 122 1.11 2.67 11.93
CA GLN A 122 0.62 3.85 12.66
C GLN A 122 1.08 5.16 12.02
N LYS A 123 2.35 5.24 11.57
CA LYS A 123 2.85 6.43 10.87
C LYS A 123 2.16 6.68 9.54
N THR A 124 1.85 5.61 8.81
CA THR A 124 1.11 5.73 7.55
C THR A 124 -0.35 6.07 7.78
N ALA A 125 -1.00 5.42 8.75
CA ALA A 125 -2.42 5.66 9.07
C ALA A 125 -2.67 7.11 9.48
N GLN A 126 -1.81 7.68 10.32
CA GLN A 126 -1.93 9.09 10.73
C GLN A 126 -1.89 10.04 9.54
N GLN A 127 -0.91 9.92 8.65
CA GLN A 127 -0.77 10.78 7.47
C GLN A 127 -1.91 10.58 6.46
N LEU A 128 -2.38 9.35 6.32
CA LEU A 128 -3.42 8.99 5.37
C LEU A 128 -4.78 9.54 5.79
N ASP A 129 -5.12 9.49 7.07
CA ASP A 129 -6.39 9.99 7.61
C ASP A 129 -6.53 11.51 7.40
N GLU A 130 -5.48 12.28 7.69
CA GLU A 130 -5.41 13.71 7.44
C GLU A 130 -5.69 14.08 5.96
N MET A 131 -5.26 13.23 5.03
CA MET A 131 -5.34 13.48 3.60
C MET A 131 -6.63 12.96 2.96
N THR A 132 -7.16 11.83 3.41
CA THR A 132 -8.28 11.14 2.75
C THR A 132 -9.60 11.23 3.51
N HIS A 133 -9.58 11.83 4.72
CA HIS A 133 -10.75 11.96 5.59
C HIS A 133 -11.48 10.62 5.81
N GLY A 134 -10.72 9.55 6.01
CA GLY A 134 -11.23 8.20 6.26
C GLY A 134 -11.70 7.42 5.02
N ARG A 135 -11.64 7.99 3.80
CA ARG A 135 -12.00 7.29 2.56
C ARG A 135 -11.11 6.08 2.29
N VAL A 136 -9.85 6.19 2.63
CA VAL A 136 -8.84 5.15 2.47
C VAL A 136 -8.20 4.87 3.82
N ARG A 137 -8.04 3.60 4.17
CA ARG A 137 -7.44 3.17 5.43
C ARG A 137 -6.24 2.26 5.18
N VAL A 138 -5.31 2.21 6.11
CA VAL A 138 -4.30 1.15 6.11
C VAL A 138 -4.98 -0.15 6.51
N LYS A 139 -4.86 -1.18 5.70
CA LYS A 139 -5.34 -2.54 6.00
C LYS A 139 -4.34 -3.29 6.85
N ASP A 140 -3.10 -3.32 6.38
CA ASP A 140 -2.01 -3.99 7.09
C ASP A 140 -0.64 -3.43 6.67
N CYS A 141 0.33 -3.73 7.50
CA CYS A 141 1.74 -3.54 7.20
C CYS A 141 2.49 -4.85 7.44
N THR A 142 3.17 -5.35 6.43
CA THR A 142 4.02 -6.54 6.51
C THR A 142 5.48 -6.13 6.40
N LEU A 143 6.30 -6.47 7.39
CA LEU A 143 7.72 -6.16 7.41
C LEU A 143 8.53 -7.44 7.38
N PHE A 144 9.36 -7.58 6.35
CA PHE A 144 10.31 -8.66 6.18
C PHE A 144 11.66 -8.26 6.77
N GLU A 145 12.14 -9.07 7.68
CA GLU A 145 13.48 -8.97 8.25
C GLU A 145 14.49 -9.76 7.40
N THR A 146 14.02 -10.88 6.82
CA THR A 146 14.70 -11.68 5.83
C THR A 146 13.70 -12.09 4.74
N ASP A 147 14.16 -12.72 3.66
CA ASP A 147 13.26 -13.21 2.60
C ASP A 147 12.24 -14.25 3.07
N THR A 148 12.51 -14.90 4.20
CA THR A 148 11.69 -16.01 4.73
C THR A 148 11.06 -15.72 6.09
N SER A 149 11.37 -14.56 6.70
CA SER A 149 10.88 -14.21 8.04
C SER A 149 10.30 -12.81 8.03
N PHE A 150 9.05 -12.70 8.43
CA PHE A 150 8.33 -11.44 8.44
C PHE A 150 7.30 -11.39 9.57
N ALA A 151 6.91 -10.19 9.95
CA ALA A 151 5.77 -9.92 10.80
C ALA A 151 4.72 -9.08 10.05
N ARG A 152 3.45 -9.27 10.37
CA ARG A 152 2.34 -8.48 9.84
C ARG A 152 1.57 -7.86 11.00
N TYR A 153 1.28 -6.57 10.88
CA TYR A 153 0.43 -5.83 11.80
C TYR A 153 -0.81 -5.29 11.09
N TYR A 154 -1.97 -5.36 11.75
CA TYR A 154 -3.27 -4.85 11.30
C TYR A 154 -4.16 -4.53 12.54
N GLU A 155 -5.15 -3.63 12.33
CA GLU A 155 -6.19 -3.26 13.31
C GLU A 155 -7.59 -3.51 12.73
#